data_0f9f1815725cf72d1b78ddf4c69b5ef0
#
_entry.id   0f9f1815725cf72d1b78ddf4c69b5ef0
#
_cell.length_a   1.000
_cell.length_b   1.000
_cell.length_c   1.000
_cell.angle_alpha   90.00
_cell.angle_beta   90.00
_cell.angle_gamma   90.00
#
_symmetry.space_group_name_H-M   'P 1'
#
loop_
_entity.id
_entity.type
_entity.pdbx_description
1 polymer ?
#
loop_
_entity_poly.entity_id
_entity_poly.type
_entity_poly.pdbx_seq_one_letter_code
_entity_poly.pdbx_strand_id
1 'polypeptide(L)'
;IMGASTLPYSDSHVALAAEDSANRILITKAQAADYVVGQTISLSKSSIWSDEVAKNRIVTKIEDKSTDQTYLYFDGAAVSVAEGCHVSSRPWVNGAADVVAASSGSTVDNTSGKYPFIYRGKENPYANAWVNVADLLHVREGTEGNYKYHMAYLPDPTKYAGGTVSSDYVQLDFEMPGQDGYVKELGKDPRYPFIRVTKTIGGSSSTYYAGYYWYGRNAVNAVLAGGALSAGRFYGPRCFNCGYAPSHSDW
;
A
#
# COMPACT_ATOMS: atom_id res chain seq x y z
N ILE A 1 12.78 -8.23 -9.63
CA ILE A 1 11.90 -7.23 -8.99
C ILE A 1 11.08 -7.97 -7.95
N MET A 2 11.37 -7.75 -6.69
CA MET A 2 10.66 -8.43 -5.62
C MET A 2 9.40 -7.67 -5.25
N GLY A 3 8.25 -8.37 -5.25
CA GLY A 3 7.10 -7.99 -4.46
C GLY A 3 6.30 -6.73 -4.80
N ALA A 4 6.18 -6.38 -6.08
CA ALA A 4 5.14 -5.42 -6.44
C ALA A 4 3.78 -6.10 -6.28
N SER A 5 2.98 -5.70 -5.30
CA SER A 5 1.68 -6.30 -5.05
C SER A 5 0.65 -5.91 -6.11
N THR A 6 -0.16 -6.86 -6.54
CA THR A 6 -1.27 -6.67 -7.50
C THR A 6 -2.60 -7.21 -6.94
N LEU A 7 -2.75 -7.19 -5.62
CA LEU A 7 -3.94 -7.71 -4.96
C LEU A 7 -5.18 -6.84 -5.24
N PRO A 8 -6.38 -7.43 -5.32
CA PRO A 8 -7.59 -6.69 -5.65
C PRO A 8 -7.98 -5.72 -4.53
N TYR A 9 -8.17 -4.47 -4.93
CA TYR A 9 -8.70 -3.40 -4.11
C TYR A 9 -9.76 -2.70 -4.97
N SER A 10 -10.97 -3.26 -4.99
CA SER A 10 -11.99 -2.85 -5.95
C SER A 10 -13.40 -3.11 -5.42
N ASP A 11 -14.29 -2.16 -5.66
CA ASP A 11 -15.73 -2.33 -5.41
C ASP A 11 -16.42 -3.25 -6.43
N SER A 12 -15.73 -3.72 -7.47
CA SER A 12 -16.29 -4.60 -8.50
C SER A 12 -16.28 -6.08 -8.13
N HIS A 13 -15.55 -6.48 -7.09
CA HIS A 13 -15.53 -7.86 -6.62
C HIS A 13 -16.66 -8.06 -5.61
N VAL A 14 -17.74 -8.70 -6.03
CA VAL A 14 -18.98 -8.80 -5.25
C VAL A 14 -19.53 -10.22 -5.19
N ALA A 15 -20.25 -10.51 -4.11
CA ALA A 15 -20.98 -11.75 -3.93
C ALA A 15 -22.08 -11.90 -4.98
N LEU A 16 -22.14 -13.07 -5.63
CA LEU A 16 -23.16 -13.44 -6.62
C LEU A 16 -24.45 -13.95 -5.98
N ALA A 17 -24.42 -14.32 -4.71
CA ALA A 17 -25.56 -14.83 -3.97
C ALA A 17 -25.40 -14.57 -2.48
N ALA A 18 -26.52 -14.53 -1.76
CA ALA A 18 -26.52 -14.52 -0.31
C ALA A 18 -26.10 -15.88 0.26
N GLU A 19 -25.36 -15.85 1.37
CA GLU A 19 -24.97 -17.02 2.16
C GLU A 19 -25.25 -16.71 3.64
N ASP A 20 -26.11 -17.50 4.26
CA ASP A 20 -26.46 -17.32 5.67
C ASP A 20 -25.55 -18.13 6.58
N SER A 21 -24.97 -17.43 7.59
CA SER A 21 -24.11 -18.05 8.61
C SER A 21 -23.03 -18.96 8.02
N ALA A 22 -22.27 -18.44 7.06
CA ALA A 22 -21.26 -19.19 6.33
C ALA A 22 -19.87 -18.57 6.43
N ASN A 23 -18.84 -19.38 6.22
CA ASN A 23 -17.43 -18.94 6.12
C ASN A 23 -16.98 -18.97 4.66
N ARG A 24 -17.82 -18.48 3.77
CA ARG A 24 -17.53 -18.41 2.32
C ARG A 24 -18.31 -17.30 1.65
N ILE A 25 -17.86 -16.93 0.46
CA ILE A 25 -18.53 -16.02 -0.46
C ILE A 25 -18.45 -16.62 -1.86
N LEU A 26 -19.56 -16.54 -2.60
CA LEU A 26 -19.62 -16.95 -4.01
C LEU A 26 -19.31 -15.74 -4.89
N ILE A 27 -18.29 -15.85 -5.74
CA ILE A 27 -17.90 -14.82 -6.71
C ILE A 27 -17.72 -15.43 -8.11
N THR A 28 -17.49 -14.61 -9.13
CA THR A 28 -17.14 -15.13 -10.44
C THR A 28 -15.75 -15.78 -10.42
N LYS A 29 -15.54 -16.75 -11.29
CA LYS A 29 -14.22 -17.38 -11.47
C LYS A 29 -13.14 -16.37 -11.89
N ALA A 30 -13.52 -15.37 -12.69
CA ALA A 30 -12.62 -14.29 -13.09
C ALA A 30 -12.16 -13.47 -11.89
N GLN A 31 -13.06 -13.09 -10.98
CA GLN A 31 -12.71 -12.40 -9.73
C GLN A 31 -11.87 -13.29 -8.81
N ALA A 32 -12.22 -14.58 -8.69
CA ALA A 32 -11.50 -15.54 -7.85
C ALA A 32 -10.04 -15.73 -8.27
N ALA A 33 -9.72 -15.54 -9.55
CA ALA A 33 -8.37 -15.62 -10.06
C ALA A 33 -7.42 -14.57 -9.44
N ASP A 34 -7.95 -13.51 -8.84
CA ASP A 34 -7.17 -12.47 -8.17
C ASP A 34 -6.84 -12.79 -6.71
N TYR A 35 -7.43 -13.85 -6.15
CA TYR A 35 -7.20 -14.27 -4.77
C TYR A 35 -6.31 -15.50 -4.68
N VAL A 36 -5.66 -15.64 -3.53
CA VAL A 36 -4.84 -16.82 -3.20
C VAL A 36 -5.13 -17.27 -1.76
N VAL A 37 -4.93 -18.57 -1.50
CA VAL A 37 -5.04 -19.13 -0.15
C VAL A 37 -3.98 -18.49 0.75
N GLY A 38 -4.36 -18.13 1.96
CA GLY A 38 -3.54 -17.41 2.92
C GLY A 38 -3.67 -15.88 2.85
N GLN A 39 -4.28 -15.33 1.79
CA GLN A 39 -4.51 -13.90 1.64
C GLN A 39 -5.50 -13.37 2.66
N THR A 40 -5.23 -12.17 3.17
CA THR A 40 -6.17 -11.45 4.04
C THR A 40 -7.21 -10.72 3.19
N ILE A 41 -8.49 -10.87 3.55
CA ILE A 41 -9.62 -10.20 2.91
C ILE A 41 -10.54 -9.56 3.95
N SER A 42 -11.38 -8.63 3.52
CA SER A 42 -12.55 -8.14 4.26
C SER A 42 -13.79 -8.17 3.38
N LEU A 43 -14.95 -8.33 4.02
CA LEU A 43 -16.27 -8.29 3.38
C LEU A 43 -17.03 -7.06 3.88
N SER A 44 -17.66 -6.32 2.97
CA SER A 44 -18.36 -5.06 3.26
C SER A 44 -19.70 -4.99 2.53
N LYS A 45 -20.74 -4.37 3.15
CA LYS A 45 -22.10 -4.35 2.59
C LYS A 45 -22.27 -3.40 1.42
N SER A 46 -21.75 -2.18 1.53
CA SER A 46 -22.08 -1.09 0.60
C SER A 46 -20.92 -0.63 -0.28
N SER A 47 -19.71 -0.73 0.23
CA SER A 47 -18.47 -0.44 -0.52
C SER A 47 -17.29 -1.05 0.22
N ILE A 48 -16.12 -1.13 -0.43
CA ILE A 48 -14.91 -1.53 0.29
C ILE A 48 -14.65 -0.53 1.44
N TRP A 49 -14.20 -1.05 2.59
CA TRP A 49 -13.86 -0.29 3.80
C TRP A 49 -15.03 0.31 4.59
N SER A 50 -16.27 0.11 4.16
CA SER A 50 -17.45 0.59 4.90
C SER A 50 -18.40 -0.56 5.21
N ASP A 51 -19.15 -0.45 6.32
CA ASP A 51 -20.13 -1.45 6.76
C ASP A 51 -19.61 -2.89 6.71
N GLU A 52 -18.40 -3.11 7.23
CA GLU A 52 -17.74 -4.40 7.19
C GLU A 52 -18.48 -5.45 8.02
N VAL A 53 -18.83 -6.55 7.38
CA VAL A 53 -19.45 -7.73 8.00
C VAL A 53 -18.42 -8.75 8.47
N ALA A 54 -17.23 -8.73 7.84
CA ALA A 54 -16.09 -9.54 8.25
C ALA A 54 -14.77 -8.80 7.95
N LYS A 55 -13.92 -8.67 8.98
CA LYS A 55 -12.65 -7.95 8.91
C LYS A 55 -11.48 -8.90 8.98
N ASN A 56 -10.45 -8.65 8.14
CA ASN A 56 -9.15 -9.32 8.20
C ASN A 56 -9.26 -10.85 8.30
N ARG A 57 -10.09 -11.45 7.44
CA ARG A 57 -10.25 -12.90 7.33
C ARG A 57 -9.18 -13.47 6.43
N ILE A 58 -8.71 -14.67 6.73
CA ILE A 58 -7.73 -15.39 5.92
C ILE A 58 -8.45 -16.32 4.96
N VAL A 59 -8.17 -16.23 3.66
CA VAL A 59 -8.66 -17.18 2.67
C VAL A 59 -8.08 -18.56 2.96
N THR A 60 -8.93 -19.53 3.29
CA THR A 60 -8.54 -20.89 3.65
C THR A 60 -8.62 -21.87 2.50
N LYS A 61 -9.53 -21.63 1.54
CA LYS A 61 -9.75 -22.48 0.37
C LYS A 61 -10.36 -21.66 -0.76
N ILE A 62 -10.03 -22.03 -2.00
CA ILE A 62 -10.67 -21.55 -3.22
C ILE A 62 -11.19 -22.77 -3.98
N GLU A 63 -12.48 -22.82 -4.28
CA GLU A 63 -13.13 -24.00 -4.83
C GLU A 63 -14.14 -23.65 -5.90
N ASP A 64 -13.97 -24.22 -7.10
CA ASP A 64 -14.91 -24.03 -8.19
C ASP A 64 -16.27 -24.65 -7.85
N LYS A 65 -17.33 -23.86 -7.96
CA LYS A 65 -18.72 -24.32 -7.89
C LYS A 65 -19.23 -24.75 -9.25
N SER A 66 -18.82 -24.03 -10.29
CA SER A 66 -19.19 -24.31 -11.69
C SER A 66 -18.10 -23.80 -12.63
N THR A 67 -18.36 -23.81 -13.93
CA THR A 67 -17.45 -23.27 -14.95
C THR A 67 -17.12 -21.79 -14.70
N ASP A 68 -18.09 -21.00 -14.19
CA ASP A 68 -18.00 -19.55 -14.12
C ASP A 68 -18.03 -19.00 -12.69
N GLN A 69 -18.24 -19.86 -11.69
CA GLN A 69 -18.42 -19.48 -10.28
C GLN A 69 -17.47 -20.24 -9.37
N THR A 70 -16.98 -19.53 -8.34
CA THR A 70 -15.99 -20.02 -7.37
C THR A 70 -16.35 -19.56 -5.97
N TYR A 71 -16.22 -20.43 -4.99
CA TYR A 71 -16.27 -20.09 -3.59
C TYR A 71 -14.89 -19.67 -3.07
N LEU A 72 -14.83 -18.53 -2.39
CA LEU A 72 -13.75 -18.20 -1.46
C LEU A 72 -14.19 -18.56 -0.06
N TYR A 73 -13.49 -19.50 0.57
CA TYR A 73 -13.67 -19.82 2.00
C TYR A 73 -12.69 -19.01 2.83
N PHE A 74 -13.12 -18.61 4.02
CA PHE A 74 -12.30 -17.83 4.96
C PHE A 74 -12.45 -18.32 6.39
N ASP A 75 -11.50 -17.95 7.23
CA ASP A 75 -11.44 -18.34 8.64
C ASP A 75 -12.39 -17.51 9.52
N GLY A 76 -12.38 -17.84 10.81
CA GLY A 76 -13.11 -17.14 11.87
C GLY A 76 -14.57 -17.54 12.00
N ALA A 77 -15.37 -16.74 12.70
CA ALA A 77 -16.78 -17.00 12.90
C ALA A 77 -17.57 -16.85 11.57
N ALA A 78 -18.57 -17.71 11.40
CA ALA A 78 -19.50 -17.61 10.28
C ALA A 78 -20.23 -16.26 10.29
N VAL A 79 -20.47 -15.72 9.10
CA VAL A 79 -21.18 -14.45 8.90
C VAL A 79 -22.26 -14.60 7.84
N SER A 80 -23.29 -13.75 7.90
CA SER A 80 -24.27 -13.66 6.82
C SER A 80 -23.76 -12.69 5.77
N VAL A 81 -23.61 -13.15 4.54
CA VAL A 81 -23.17 -12.41 3.35
C VAL A 81 -24.37 -12.18 2.47
N ALA A 82 -24.71 -10.93 2.17
CA ALA A 82 -25.76 -10.61 1.20
C ALA A 82 -25.22 -10.69 -0.23
N GLU A 83 -26.11 -10.94 -1.20
CA GLU A 83 -25.80 -10.71 -2.61
C GLU A 83 -25.34 -9.26 -2.82
N GLY A 84 -24.31 -9.04 -3.64
CA GLY A 84 -23.69 -7.73 -3.85
C GLY A 84 -22.72 -7.29 -2.74
N CYS A 85 -22.52 -8.09 -1.68
CA CYS A 85 -21.52 -7.80 -0.66
C CYS A 85 -20.12 -7.77 -1.29
N HIS A 86 -19.37 -6.70 -1.04
CA HIS A 86 -18.04 -6.51 -1.59
C HIS A 86 -16.99 -7.38 -0.89
N VAL A 87 -16.03 -7.88 -1.64
CA VAL A 87 -14.83 -8.55 -1.12
C VAL A 87 -13.58 -7.84 -1.61
N SER A 88 -12.68 -7.51 -0.71
CA SER A 88 -11.42 -6.84 -1.03
C SER A 88 -10.25 -7.43 -0.25
N SER A 89 -9.07 -7.38 -0.87
CA SER A 89 -7.83 -7.73 -0.18
C SER A 89 -7.48 -6.72 0.90
N ARG A 90 -6.86 -7.24 1.95
CA ARG A 90 -6.22 -6.47 3.02
C ARG A 90 -4.71 -6.71 3.01
N PRO A 91 -3.92 -5.84 3.65
CA PRO A 91 -2.50 -6.10 3.83
C PRO A 91 -2.24 -7.49 4.40
N TRP A 92 -1.19 -8.13 3.89
CA TRP A 92 -0.72 -9.39 4.44
C TRP A 92 -0.36 -9.24 5.91
N VAL A 93 -0.78 -10.19 6.73
CA VAL A 93 -0.37 -10.28 8.13
C VAL A 93 1.10 -10.74 8.19
N ASN A 94 1.96 -9.98 8.84
CA ASN A 94 3.34 -10.38 9.07
C ASN A 94 3.41 -11.57 10.05
N GLY A 95 4.39 -12.45 9.86
CA GLY A 95 4.55 -13.70 10.60
C GLY A 95 3.88 -14.90 9.94
N ALA A 96 3.26 -14.73 8.76
CA ALA A 96 2.58 -15.80 8.04
C ALA A 96 3.11 -16.05 6.61
N ALA A 97 4.13 -15.30 6.18
CA ALA A 97 4.59 -15.36 4.80
C ALA A 97 5.15 -16.73 4.40
N ASP A 98 5.83 -17.43 5.29
CA ASP A 98 6.46 -18.71 5.05
C ASP A 98 5.48 -19.91 5.02
N VAL A 99 4.23 -19.73 5.48
CA VAL A 99 3.18 -20.76 5.39
C VAL A 99 2.30 -20.60 4.14
N VAL A 100 2.46 -19.51 3.40
CA VAL A 100 1.75 -19.29 2.13
C VAL A 100 2.57 -19.86 0.98
N ALA A 101 1.94 -20.63 0.09
CA ALA A 101 2.59 -21.18 -1.09
C ALA A 101 3.24 -20.08 -1.93
N ALA A 102 4.44 -20.32 -2.45
CA ALA A 102 5.25 -19.37 -3.23
C ALA A 102 5.63 -18.07 -2.50
N SER A 103 5.60 -18.07 -1.16
CA SER A 103 5.88 -16.87 -0.35
C SER A 103 7.35 -16.68 0.01
N SER A 104 8.21 -17.62 -0.26
CA SER A 104 9.60 -17.72 0.25
C SER A 104 10.54 -16.58 -0.16
N GLY A 105 10.01 -15.49 -0.69
CA GLY A 105 10.80 -14.37 -1.20
C GLY A 105 11.46 -14.67 -2.55
N SER A 106 11.13 -15.78 -3.19
CA SER A 106 11.54 -16.07 -4.55
C SER A 106 10.83 -15.12 -5.51
N THR A 107 11.61 -14.35 -6.24
CA THR A 107 11.07 -13.45 -7.26
C THR A 107 10.52 -14.20 -8.46
N VAL A 108 10.95 -15.41 -8.68
CA VAL A 108 10.49 -16.26 -9.80
C VAL A 108 9.06 -16.69 -9.54
N ASP A 109 8.74 -17.06 -8.32
CA ASP A 109 7.43 -17.59 -7.96
C ASP A 109 6.39 -16.51 -7.66
N ASN A 110 6.80 -15.26 -7.48
CA ASN A 110 5.91 -14.12 -7.21
C ASN A 110 5.83 -13.11 -8.37
N THR A 111 5.95 -13.58 -9.59
CA THR A 111 5.80 -12.69 -10.79
C THR A 111 4.40 -12.12 -10.93
N SER A 112 3.38 -12.80 -10.38
CA SER A 112 2.00 -12.32 -10.32
C SER A 112 1.82 -11.14 -9.35
N GLY A 113 2.71 -10.96 -8.37
CA GLY A 113 2.57 -9.98 -7.29
C GLY A 113 1.48 -10.29 -6.26
N LYS A 114 0.91 -11.50 -6.28
CA LYS A 114 -0.20 -11.91 -5.41
C LYS A 114 0.23 -12.50 -4.07
N TYR A 115 1.49 -12.82 -3.91
CA TYR A 115 2.03 -13.48 -2.71
C TYR A 115 2.85 -12.52 -1.87
N PRO A 116 2.92 -12.73 -0.54
CA PRO A 116 3.84 -12.00 0.32
C PRO A 116 5.29 -12.35 -0.04
N PHE A 117 6.22 -11.52 0.35
CA PHE A 117 7.64 -11.79 0.13
C PHE A 117 8.48 -11.45 1.36
N ILE A 118 9.63 -12.14 1.46
CA ILE A 118 10.59 -11.93 2.52
C ILE A 118 11.89 -11.40 1.91
N TYR A 119 12.41 -10.33 2.48
CA TYR A 119 13.70 -9.77 2.10
C TYR A 119 14.59 -9.59 3.33
N ARG A 120 15.69 -10.31 3.39
CA ARG A 120 16.64 -10.28 4.52
C ARG A 120 15.96 -10.50 5.88
N GLY A 121 15.04 -11.43 5.97
CA GLY A 121 14.29 -11.77 7.18
C GLY A 121 13.16 -10.79 7.53
N LYS A 122 12.86 -9.80 6.68
CA LYS A 122 11.71 -8.91 6.85
C LYS A 122 10.61 -9.29 5.88
N GLU A 123 9.42 -9.55 6.39
CA GLU A 123 8.23 -9.79 5.58
C GLU A 123 7.65 -8.48 5.05
N ASN A 124 7.25 -8.49 3.79
CA ASN A 124 6.55 -7.39 3.12
C ASN A 124 7.13 -5.99 3.43
N PRO A 125 8.45 -5.77 3.24
CA PRO A 125 9.09 -4.50 3.60
C PRO A 125 8.59 -3.30 2.78
N TYR A 126 7.83 -3.52 1.72
CA TYR A 126 7.12 -2.53 0.91
C TYR A 126 5.98 -3.20 0.13
N ALA A 127 5.13 -2.42 -0.57
CA ALA A 127 4.00 -2.88 -1.38
C ALA A 127 2.95 -3.73 -0.62
N ASN A 128 2.79 -3.51 0.67
CA ASN A 128 1.78 -4.15 1.51
C ASN A 128 0.88 -3.11 2.18
N ALA A 129 1.47 -2.22 2.97
CA ALA A 129 0.80 -1.09 3.59
C ALA A 129 1.70 0.14 3.54
N TRP A 130 1.10 1.32 3.44
CA TRP A 130 1.82 2.57 3.59
C TRP A 130 2.40 2.69 5.00
N VAL A 131 3.64 3.15 5.09
CA VAL A 131 4.29 3.50 6.35
C VAL A 131 4.39 5.01 6.44
N ASN A 132 3.76 5.61 7.46
CA ASN A 132 3.93 7.02 7.76
C ASN A 132 5.32 7.26 8.34
N VAL A 133 6.09 8.15 7.71
CA VAL A 133 7.42 8.55 8.17
C VAL A 133 7.25 9.85 8.98
N ALA A 134 6.91 9.69 10.26
CA ALA A 134 6.45 10.78 11.13
C ALA A 134 7.48 11.91 11.36
N ASP A 135 8.77 11.63 11.21
CA ASP A 135 9.85 12.61 11.35
C ASP A 135 10.17 13.37 10.05
N LEU A 136 9.46 13.06 8.95
CA LEU A 136 9.58 13.75 7.68
C LEU A 136 8.28 14.45 7.30
N LEU A 137 8.38 15.69 6.85
CA LEU A 137 7.30 16.44 6.26
C LEU A 137 7.70 16.96 4.88
N HIS A 138 6.81 16.81 3.91
CA HIS A 138 6.97 17.44 2.62
C HIS A 138 6.32 18.82 2.65
N VAL A 139 7.10 19.86 2.36
CA VAL A 139 6.71 21.26 2.51
C VAL A 139 6.71 21.95 1.15
N ARG A 140 5.63 22.69 0.88
CA ARG A 140 5.49 23.57 -0.26
C ARG A 140 5.54 25.02 0.17
N GLU A 141 6.43 25.80 -0.40
CA GLU A 141 6.58 27.23 -0.15
C GLU A 141 6.41 28.05 -1.42
N GLY A 142 6.19 29.35 -1.25
CA GLY A 142 6.02 30.29 -2.37
C GLY A 142 4.56 30.55 -2.74
N THR A 143 4.36 31.07 -3.93
CA THR A 143 3.04 31.44 -4.48
C THR A 143 2.72 30.64 -5.72
N GLU A 144 1.47 30.64 -6.12
CA GLU A 144 1.02 29.96 -7.36
C GLU A 144 1.87 30.36 -8.57
N GLY A 145 2.32 29.36 -9.32
CA GLY A 145 3.26 29.50 -10.42
C GLY A 145 4.74 29.53 -10.04
N ASN A 146 5.07 29.69 -8.73
CA ASN A 146 6.45 29.75 -8.24
C ASN A 146 6.64 28.91 -6.96
N TYR A 147 5.96 27.79 -6.85
CA TYR A 147 6.13 26.90 -5.71
C TYR A 147 7.47 26.18 -5.72
N LYS A 148 8.08 26.10 -4.54
CA LYS A 148 9.23 25.25 -4.24
C LYS A 148 8.82 24.16 -3.27
N TYR A 149 9.45 23.01 -3.41
CA TYR A 149 9.16 21.82 -2.62
C TYR A 149 10.41 21.29 -1.97
N HIS A 150 10.34 20.99 -0.69
CA HIS A 150 11.47 20.43 0.05
C HIS A 150 10.99 19.46 1.12
N MET A 151 11.92 18.70 1.67
CA MET A 151 11.70 17.84 2.81
C MET A 151 12.17 18.54 4.08
N ALA A 152 11.35 18.56 5.11
CA ALA A 152 11.70 18.96 6.46
C ALA A 152 11.86 17.71 7.33
N TYR A 153 12.98 17.60 8.03
CA TYR A 153 13.32 16.48 8.91
C TYR A 153 13.32 16.93 10.36
N LEU A 154 12.75 16.13 11.25
CA LEU A 154 12.74 16.33 12.68
C LEU A 154 13.79 15.43 13.34
N PRO A 155 14.97 15.97 13.77
CA PRO A 155 16.02 15.17 14.37
C PRO A 155 15.66 14.58 15.75
N ASP A 156 14.80 15.26 16.49
CA ASP A 156 14.33 14.85 17.82
C ASP A 156 12.85 14.45 17.76
N PRO A 157 12.53 13.13 17.76
CA PRO A 157 11.16 12.66 17.65
C PRO A 157 10.26 13.07 18.83
N THR A 158 10.83 13.46 19.97
CA THR A 158 10.04 13.94 21.12
C THR A 158 9.39 15.30 20.85
N LYS A 159 9.85 16.01 19.81
CA LYS A 159 9.34 17.32 19.37
C LYS A 159 8.23 17.20 18.31
N TYR A 160 7.79 16.00 17.96
CA TYR A 160 6.72 15.82 16.98
C TYR A 160 5.42 16.47 17.45
N ALA A 161 4.87 17.35 16.64
CA ALA A 161 3.68 18.15 16.95
C ALA A 161 2.61 17.98 15.85
N GLY A 162 2.15 16.72 15.63
CA GLY A 162 1.01 16.44 14.74
C GLY A 162 1.17 16.90 13.28
N GLY A 163 2.40 16.93 12.76
CA GLY A 163 2.65 17.31 11.37
C GLY A 163 2.68 18.82 11.11
N THR A 164 2.86 19.63 12.17
CA THR A 164 3.14 21.07 12.03
C THR A 164 4.65 21.29 11.95
N VAL A 165 5.09 22.04 10.95
CA VAL A 165 6.51 22.46 10.84
C VAL A 165 6.82 23.49 11.90
N SER A 166 7.70 23.17 12.81
CA SER A 166 8.24 24.08 13.85
C SER A 166 9.71 24.41 13.56
N SER A 167 10.31 25.27 14.39
CA SER A 167 11.75 25.58 14.33
C SER A 167 12.67 24.38 14.65
N ASP A 168 12.11 23.29 15.19
CA ASP A 168 12.85 22.05 15.45
C ASP A 168 13.08 21.23 14.18
N TYR A 169 12.32 21.49 13.10
CA TYR A 169 12.52 20.84 11.80
C TYR A 169 13.67 21.48 11.03
N VAL A 170 14.44 20.65 10.37
CA VAL A 170 15.56 21.06 9.52
C VAL A 170 15.20 20.80 8.05
N GLN A 171 15.16 21.85 7.25
CA GLN A 171 15.00 21.71 5.81
C GLN A 171 16.23 21.02 5.22
N LEU A 172 16.00 19.97 4.40
CA LEU A 172 17.06 19.30 3.65
C LEU A 172 17.61 20.16 2.51
N ASP A 173 18.89 20.00 2.21
CA ASP A 173 19.68 20.86 1.30
C ASP A 173 19.47 20.48 -0.17
N PHE A 174 18.23 20.28 -0.61
CA PHE A 174 17.88 20.12 -2.02
C PHE A 174 16.39 20.32 -2.25
N GLU A 175 16.04 20.79 -3.43
CA GLU A 175 14.65 20.95 -3.87
C GLU A 175 14.12 19.64 -4.42
N MET A 176 12.84 19.38 -4.19
CA MET A 176 12.10 18.21 -4.67
C MET A 176 11.24 18.57 -5.88
N PRO A 177 10.84 17.57 -6.74
CA PRO A 177 9.97 17.84 -7.88
C PRO A 177 8.57 18.30 -7.44
N GLY A 178 8.02 19.30 -8.15
CA GLY A 178 6.65 19.77 -8.00
C GLY A 178 5.65 19.04 -8.90
N GLN A 179 5.89 17.78 -9.21
CA GLN A 179 5.01 16.93 -10.02
C GLN A 179 5.25 15.44 -9.71
N ASP A 180 4.26 14.63 -10.04
CA ASP A 180 4.31 13.18 -9.89
C ASP A 180 5.26 12.53 -10.92
N GLY A 181 5.89 11.40 -10.57
CA GLY A 181 6.70 10.65 -11.51
C GLY A 181 7.58 9.57 -10.90
N TYR A 182 8.16 8.74 -11.75
CA TYR A 182 9.13 7.73 -11.30
C TYR A 182 10.44 8.36 -10.88
N VAL A 183 10.95 7.94 -9.74
CA VAL A 183 12.19 8.44 -9.14
C VAL A 183 13.39 8.15 -10.04
N LYS A 184 14.13 9.20 -10.42
CA LYS A 184 15.37 9.10 -11.19
C LYS A 184 16.60 9.28 -10.30
N GLU A 185 16.59 10.26 -9.42
CA GLU A 185 17.69 10.53 -8.50
C GLU A 185 17.17 10.71 -7.07
N LEU A 186 17.96 10.28 -6.10
CA LEU A 186 17.71 10.51 -4.67
C LEU A 186 18.58 11.67 -4.18
N GLY A 187 17.97 12.57 -3.43
CA GLY A 187 18.68 13.65 -2.74
C GLY A 187 19.60 13.12 -1.65
N LYS A 188 20.59 13.94 -1.32
CA LYS A 188 21.53 13.70 -0.23
C LYS A 188 21.77 15.01 0.51
N ASP A 189 21.48 15.01 1.79
CA ASP A 189 21.91 16.09 2.69
C ASP A 189 23.16 15.62 3.44
N PRO A 190 24.25 16.38 3.41
CA PRO A 190 25.49 16.01 4.12
C PRO A 190 25.31 15.86 5.64
N ARG A 191 24.37 16.59 6.23
CA ARG A 191 24.06 16.53 7.67
C ARG A 191 23.31 15.26 8.03
N TYR A 192 22.50 14.73 7.10
CA TYR A 192 21.62 13.57 7.30
C TYR A 192 21.76 12.56 6.15
N PRO A 193 22.93 11.94 6.00
CA PRO A 193 23.25 11.10 4.83
C PRO A 193 22.43 9.81 4.73
N PHE A 194 21.73 9.43 5.79
CA PHE A 194 20.81 8.29 5.82
C PHE A 194 19.44 8.60 5.21
N ILE A 195 19.03 9.87 5.13
CA ILE A 195 17.77 10.28 4.48
C ILE A 195 17.99 10.32 2.96
N ARG A 196 17.17 9.53 2.25
CA ARG A 196 17.23 9.40 0.81
C ARG A 196 15.82 9.49 0.24
N VAL A 197 15.40 10.68 -0.14
CA VAL A 197 14.10 10.95 -0.75
C VAL A 197 14.26 11.47 -2.18
N THR A 198 13.18 11.59 -2.93
CA THR A 198 13.20 11.97 -4.34
C THR A 198 13.81 13.37 -4.55
N LYS A 199 14.83 13.45 -5.41
CA LYS A 199 15.41 14.71 -5.88
C LYS A 199 14.98 15.04 -7.30
N THR A 200 14.98 14.04 -8.18
CA THR A 200 14.49 14.20 -9.56
C THR A 200 13.63 13.02 -9.98
N ILE A 201 12.72 13.27 -10.90
CA ILE A 201 11.89 12.27 -11.57
C ILE A 201 12.29 12.14 -13.04
N GLY A 202 11.75 11.15 -13.76
CA GLY A 202 12.06 10.87 -15.16
C GLY A 202 12.54 9.45 -15.40
N GLY A 203 12.42 8.58 -14.38
CA GLY A 203 12.56 7.13 -14.50
C GLY A 203 11.32 6.47 -15.09
N SER A 204 11.24 5.15 -14.95
CA SER A 204 10.09 4.31 -15.30
C SER A 204 9.94 3.19 -14.28
N SER A 205 8.89 2.38 -14.42
CA SER A 205 8.69 1.17 -13.58
C SER A 205 9.80 0.11 -13.68
N SER A 206 10.73 0.28 -14.59
CA SER A 206 11.84 -0.66 -14.83
C SER A 206 13.22 -0.01 -14.88
N THR A 207 13.33 1.30 -14.72
CA THR A 207 14.61 2.03 -14.77
C THR A 207 14.86 2.81 -13.48
N TYR A 208 16.13 3.08 -13.19
CA TYR A 208 16.62 3.77 -12.00
C TYR A 208 16.09 3.07 -10.72
N TYR A 209 15.32 3.78 -9.88
CA TYR A 209 14.83 3.25 -8.60
C TYR A 209 13.50 2.51 -8.72
N ALA A 210 12.82 2.57 -9.88
CA ALA A 210 11.54 1.90 -10.15
C ALA A 210 10.45 2.16 -9.09
N GLY A 211 10.58 3.21 -8.29
CA GLY A 211 9.59 3.66 -7.31
C GLY A 211 8.92 4.94 -7.80
N TYR A 212 7.65 5.12 -7.47
CA TYR A 212 6.89 6.30 -7.86
C TYR A 212 6.87 7.33 -6.72
N TYR A 213 6.86 8.59 -7.10
CA TYR A 213 6.75 9.73 -6.20
C TYR A 213 5.48 10.51 -6.53
N TRP A 214 4.63 10.71 -5.54
CA TRP A 214 3.49 11.61 -5.57
C TRP A 214 3.83 12.85 -4.76
N TYR A 215 3.83 14.03 -5.40
CA TYR A 215 4.17 15.27 -4.73
C TYR A 215 3.00 15.80 -3.88
N GLY A 216 3.34 16.59 -2.87
CA GLY A 216 2.36 17.22 -1.99
C GLY A 216 1.77 18.50 -2.56
N ARG A 217 0.44 18.64 -2.51
CA ARG A 217 -0.29 19.81 -3.01
C ARG A 217 -0.71 20.78 -1.91
N ASN A 218 -0.65 20.38 -0.65
CA ASN A 218 -0.88 21.26 0.49
C ASN A 218 0.39 22.00 0.89
N ALA A 219 0.28 23.03 1.75
CA ALA A 219 1.45 23.72 2.28
C ALA A 219 2.38 22.74 3.06
N VAL A 220 1.79 21.84 3.84
CA VAL A 220 2.49 20.76 4.56
C VAL A 220 1.79 19.45 4.27
N ASN A 221 2.56 18.40 4.01
CA ASN A 221 2.05 17.07 3.68
C ASN A 221 2.81 16.00 4.48
N ALA A 222 2.10 14.95 4.84
CA ALA A 222 2.70 13.73 5.39
C ALA A 222 3.57 13.02 4.35
N VAL A 223 4.54 12.26 4.80
CA VAL A 223 5.39 11.42 3.96
C VAL A 223 5.05 9.96 4.20
N LEU A 224 4.52 9.31 3.18
CA LEU A 224 4.25 7.89 3.20
C LEU A 224 5.28 7.17 2.34
N ALA A 225 5.81 6.07 2.85
CA ALA A 225 6.79 5.25 2.17
C ALA A 225 6.31 3.83 1.95
N GLY A 226 6.89 3.15 0.97
CA GLY A 226 6.72 1.72 0.74
C GLY A 226 5.57 1.33 -0.18
N GLY A 227 4.45 2.02 -0.16
CA GLY A 227 3.31 1.71 -1.01
C GLY A 227 2.29 0.73 -0.41
N ALA A 228 1.19 0.51 -1.12
CA ALA A 228 0.08 -0.35 -0.73
C ALA A 228 -0.02 -1.61 -1.61
N LEU A 229 -0.96 -2.49 -1.27
CA LEU A 229 -1.10 -3.83 -1.86
C LEU A 229 -1.66 -3.86 -3.30
N SER A 230 -2.14 -2.75 -3.86
CA SER A 230 -2.97 -2.77 -5.07
C SER A 230 -2.40 -2.05 -6.29
N ALA A 231 -1.27 -1.37 -6.21
CA ALA A 231 -0.78 -0.54 -7.33
C ALA A 231 0.46 -1.10 -8.05
N GLY A 232 0.82 -2.36 -7.80
CA GLY A 232 1.80 -3.10 -8.58
C GLY A 232 3.13 -2.36 -8.75
N ARG A 233 3.49 -2.10 -10.00
CA ARG A 233 4.82 -1.54 -10.38
C ARG A 233 5.08 -0.09 -9.97
N PHE A 234 4.09 0.63 -9.47
CA PHE A 234 4.30 1.96 -8.90
C PHE A 234 5.03 1.88 -7.55
N TYR A 235 4.91 0.76 -6.84
CA TYR A 235 5.44 0.60 -5.50
C TYR A 235 6.77 -0.14 -5.48
N GLY A 236 7.67 0.36 -4.66
CA GLY A 236 8.99 -0.18 -4.46
C GLY A 236 9.64 0.44 -3.23
N PRO A 237 10.87 0.03 -2.88
CA PRO A 237 11.55 0.49 -1.67
C PRO A 237 11.88 2.00 -1.67
N ARG A 238 11.68 2.68 -2.79
CA ARG A 238 11.88 4.14 -2.95
C ARG A 238 10.62 4.85 -3.42
N CYS A 239 9.46 4.26 -3.11
CA CYS A 239 8.17 4.86 -3.36
C CYS A 239 7.83 5.82 -2.21
N PHE A 240 7.45 7.05 -2.57
CA PHE A 240 7.02 8.06 -1.61
C PHE A 240 5.71 8.69 -2.08
N ASN A 241 4.76 8.81 -1.15
CA ASN A 241 3.53 9.55 -1.38
C ASN A 241 3.46 10.70 -0.38
N CYS A 242 3.47 11.91 -0.90
CA CYS A 242 3.33 13.15 -0.14
C CYS A 242 1.98 13.85 -0.44
N GLY A 243 1.04 13.16 -1.08
CA GLY A 243 -0.24 13.75 -1.53
C GLY A 243 -1.24 14.07 -0.42
N TYR A 244 -1.01 13.67 0.81
CA TYR A 244 -1.96 13.77 1.92
C TYR A 244 -1.52 14.77 2.97
N ALA A 245 -2.49 15.51 3.55
CA ALA A 245 -2.22 16.35 4.71
C ALA A 245 -1.83 15.49 5.93
N PRO A 246 -1.06 16.01 6.89
CA PRO A 246 -0.68 15.25 8.10
C PRO A 246 -1.87 14.81 8.95
N SER A 247 -3.01 15.50 8.84
CA SER A 247 -4.26 15.18 9.54
C SER A 247 -5.11 14.10 8.85
N HIS A 248 -4.68 13.56 7.71
CA HIS A 248 -5.40 12.51 7.01
C HIS A 248 -5.35 11.20 7.80
N SER A 249 -6.48 10.50 7.95
CA SER A 249 -6.65 9.36 8.85
C SER A 249 -6.77 7.99 8.16
N ASP A 250 -6.77 7.94 6.84
CA ASP A 250 -7.00 6.71 6.06
C ASP A 250 -5.67 6.04 5.63
N TRP A 251 -4.86 5.70 6.64
CA TRP A 251 -3.57 5.02 6.44
C TRP A 251 -3.66 3.51 6.57
#